data_c63f7dbd483f8ac12610ee2dcd0a73e1
#
_entry.id   c63f7dbd483f8ac12610ee2dcd0a73e1
#
_cell.length_a   1.000
_cell.length_b   1.000
_cell.length_c   1.000
_cell.angle_alpha   90.00
_cell.angle_beta   90.00
_cell.angle_gamma   90.00
#
_symmetry.space_group_name_H-M   'P 1'
#
loop_
_entity.id
_entity.type
_entity.pdbx_description
1 polymer ?
#
loop_
_entity_poly.entity_id
_entity_poly.type
_entity_poly.pdbx_seq_one_letter_code
_entity_poly.pdbx_strand_id
1 'polypeptide(L)'
;MWGTLCGKGGWLMTVRERTEEIERITLSPFATLSENSRGRAVPEKPCPLRPCFQRDRDRIIHCKAFRRLKQKTQVFLSPEGDHYRTRLTHTLEVSQIARTIARALRLNEDLTEAIALAHDLGHTPFGHAGERALNRLCPGGFKHYEQSVRVVTKLEKDGSGLNLTWEVLNGIVTHTRGEWAATREGRVVRFADHIAYMNHDIEDAVTAGVLRNEDIPAEITSVLGSTKSE
;
A
#
# COMPACT_ATOMS: atom_id res chain seq x y z
N MET A 1 -29.93 -5.13 -18.69
CA MET A 1 -31.14 -5.68 -18.05
C MET A 1 -30.63 -6.67 -16.98
N TRP A 2 -30.45 -6.21 -15.74
CA TRP A 2 -29.98 -7.06 -14.61
C TRP A 2 -31.22 -7.50 -13.85
N GLY A 3 -31.52 -8.79 -13.90
CA GLY A 3 -32.73 -9.38 -13.35
C GLY A 3 -32.75 -9.27 -11.82
N THR A 4 -33.80 -8.67 -11.32
CA THR A 4 -34.17 -8.59 -9.93
C THR A 4 -34.61 -9.99 -9.48
N LEU A 5 -33.81 -10.67 -8.65
CA LEU A 5 -34.22 -11.86 -7.94
C LEU A 5 -35.09 -11.42 -6.74
N CYS A 6 -36.40 -11.36 -6.96
CA CYS A 6 -37.40 -11.07 -5.95
C CYS A 6 -37.78 -12.37 -5.21
N GLY A 7 -37.17 -12.60 -4.01
CA GLY A 7 -37.63 -13.58 -3.05
C GLY A 7 -38.53 -12.92 -2.01
N LYS A 8 -39.70 -13.48 -1.75
CA LYS A 8 -40.70 -12.96 -0.82
C LYS A 8 -40.13 -12.83 0.60
N GLY A 9 -40.09 -11.61 1.14
CA GLY A 9 -39.98 -11.37 2.59
C GLY A 9 -38.60 -11.10 3.19
N GLY A 10 -37.52 -10.92 2.40
CA GLY A 10 -36.21 -10.57 2.92
C GLY A 10 -35.81 -9.14 2.57
N TRP A 11 -35.25 -8.40 3.52
CA TRP A 11 -34.57 -7.13 3.26
C TRP A 11 -33.53 -7.38 2.19
N LEU A 12 -33.62 -6.67 1.07
CA LEU A 12 -32.60 -6.77 0.00
C LEU A 12 -31.28 -6.25 0.56
N MET A 13 -30.37 -7.17 0.88
CA MET A 13 -29.00 -6.84 1.27
C MET A 13 -28.34 -6.03 0.13
N THR A 14 -27.70 -4.95 0.50
CA THR A 14 -26.87 -4.19 -0.43
C THR A 14 -25.66 -5.03 -0.87
N VAL A 15 -25.02 -4.68 -1.98
CA VAL A 15 -23.79 -5.34 -2.45
C VAL A 15 -22.71 -5.26 -1.38
N ARG A 16 -22.60 -4.12 -0.69
CA ARG A 16 -21.68 -3.92 0.44
C ARG A 16 -21.93 -4.95 1.55
N GLU A 17 -23.17 -5.06 2.02
CA GLU A 17 -23.52 -5.98 3.13
C GLU A 17 -23.24 -7.43 2.77
N ARG A 18 -23.50 -7.80 1.52
CA ARG A 18 -23.15 -9.14 1.02
C ARG A 18 -21.63 -9.38 1.01
N THR A 19 -20.84 -8.37 0.63
CA THR A 19 -19.37 -8.46 0.65
C THR A 19 -18.86 -8.58 2.08
N GLU A 20 -19.38 -7.80 3.02
CA GLU A 20 -19.06 -7.86 4.44
C GLU A 20 -19.45 -9.23 5.07
N GLU A 21 -20.54 -9.83 4.62
CA GLU A 21 -20.90 -11.21 5.03
C GLU A 21 -19.90 -12.24 4.49
N ILE A 22 -19.47 -12.10 3.23
CA ILE A 22 -18.43 -12.97 2.64
C ILE A 22 -17.11 -12.82 3.42
N GLU A 23 -16.70 -11.59 3.75
CA GLU A 23 -15.52 -11.36 4.60
C GLU A 23 -15.62 -12.15 5.92
N ARG A 24 -16.75 -12.10 6.59
CA ARG A 24 -17.00 -12.78 7.86
C ARG A 24 -16.88 -14.31 7.78
N ILE A 25 -17.30 -14.89 6.65
CA ILE A 25 -17.28 -16.32 6.42
C ILE A 25 -15.92 -16.83 5.96
N THR A 26 -15.21 -16.05 5.13
CA THR A 26 -14.03 -16.52 4.41
C THR A 26 -12.70 -16.06 5.00
N LEU A 27 -12.68 -14.92 5.69
CA LEU A 27 -11.44 -14.38 6.23
C LEU A 27 -11.03 -15.07 7.53
N SER A 28 -9.75 -14.97 7.83
CA SER A 28 -9.17 -15.46 9.07
C SER A 28 -9.73 -14.71 10.29
N PRO A 29 -9.81 -15.33 11.48
CA PRO A 29 -10.13 -14.62 12.72
C PRO A 29 -9.17 -13.47 13.07
N PHE A 30 -7.99 -13.44 12.44
CA PHE A 30 -6.99 -12.38 12.61
C PHE A 30 -7.13 -11.23 11.60
N ALA A 31 -8.01 -11.38 10.62
CA ALA A 31 -8.26 -10.36 9.61
C ALA A 31 -9.07 -9.18 10.16
N THR A 32 -8.83 -8.02 9.61
CA THR A 32 -9.63 -6.83 9.91
C THR A 32 -10.84 -6.80 8.99
N LEU A 33 -12.04 -7.07 9.53
CA LEU A 33 -13.27 -7.00 8.77
C LEU A 33 -13.69 -5.56 8.50
N SER A 34 -14.24 -5.29 7.32
CA SER A 34 -14.72 -3.95 6.94
C SER A 34 -15.80 -3.41 7.89
N GLU A 35 -16.68 -4.28 8.37
CA GLU A 35 -17.75 -3.93 9.34
C GLU A 35 -17.19 -3.51 10.71
N ASN A 36 -15.99 -3.97 11.07
CA ASN A 36 -15.34 -3.68 12.35
C ASN A 36 -14.36 -2.49 12.27
N SER A 37 -14.34 -1.76 11.17
CA SER A 37 -13.48 -0.59 11.02
C SER A 37 -13.78 0.46 12.11
N ARG A 38 -12.73 1.07 12.65
CA ARG A 38 -12.83 2.23 13.55
C ARG A 38 -13.39 3.48 12.85
N GLY A 39 -13.57 3.39 11.54
CA GLY A 39 -14.19 4.44 10.74
C GLY A 39 -13.23 5.55 10.32
N ARG A 40 -13.81 6.70 10.05
CA ARG A 40 -13.19 7.88 9.43
C ARG A 40 -13.22 9.05 10.39
N ALA A 41 -12.29 9.99 10.23
CA ALA A 41 -12.27 11.22 11.03
C ALA A 41 -13.55 12.05 10.82
N VAL A 42 -14.04 12.13 9.60
CA VAL A 42 -15.33 12.77 9.27
C VAL A 42 -16.34 11.67 8.95
N PRO A 43 -17.39 11.49 9.76
CA PRO A 43 -18.43 10.50 9.49
C PRO A 43 -19.09 10.74 8.12
N GLU A 44 -19.37 9.67 7.39
CA GLU A 44 -20.05 9.74 6.10
C GLU A 44 -20.98 8.54 5.90
N LYS A 45 -22.00 8.74 5.07
CA LYS A 45 -22.96 7.70 4.75
C LYS A 45 -22.26 6.50 4.09
N PRO A 46 -22.50 5.27 4.56
CA PRO A 46 -21.98 4.06 3.94
C PRO A 46 -22.37 3.97 2.44
N CYS A 47 -21.43 3.46 1.64
CA CYS A 47 -21.72 3.20 0.22
C CYS A 47 -22.56 1.90 0.11
N PRO A 48 -23.62 1.86 -0.69
CA PRO A 48 -24.41 0.63 -0.84
C PRO A 48 -23.68 -0.45 -1.65
N LEU A 49 -22.60 -0.11 -2.37
CA LEU A 49 -21.90 -1.02 -3.27
C LEU A 49 -20.56 -1.52 -2.69
N ARG A 50 -19.83 -0.66 -2.01
CA ARG A 50 -18.42 -0.93 -1.63
C ARG A 50 -18.23 -0.86 -0.12
N PRO A 51 -17.56 -1.85 0.49
CA PRO A 51 -17.04 -1.75 1.86
C PRO A 51 -16.08 -0.57 2.05
N CYS A 52 -15.76 -0.25 3.29
CA CYS A 52 -14.99 0.95 3.62
C CYS A 52 -13.57 0.93 3.02
N PHE A 53 -12.89 -0.22 3.03
CA PHE A 53 -11.51 -0.35 2.53
C PHE A 53 -11.44 -0.28 1.01
N GLN A 54 -12.41 -0.82 0.28
CA GLN A 54 -12.52 -0.62 -1.17
C GLN A 54 -12.68 0.86 -1.53
N ARG A 55 -13.48 1.59 -0.76
CA ARG A 55 -13.62 3.04 -0.97
C ARG A 55 -12.31 3.77 -0.72
N ASP A 56 -11.52 3.35 0.24
CA ASP A 56 -10.22 3.95 0.51
C ASP A 56 -9.24 3.70 -0.62
N ARG A 57 -9.13 2.46 -1.09
CA ARG A 57 -8.34 2.11 -2.27
C ARG A 57 -8.69 3.01 -3.47
N ASP A 58 -9.97 3.12 -3.78
CA ASP A 58 -10.44 3.93 -4.91
C ASP A 58 -10.07 5.41 -4.73
N ARG A 59 -10.21 5.97 -3.53
CA ARG A 59 -9.81 7.35 -3.22
C ARG A 59 -8.31 7.57 -3.43
N ILE A 60 -7.49 6.60 -3.04
CA ILE A 60 -6.05 6.65 -3.18
C ILE A 60 -5.67 6.63 -4.66
N ILE A 61 -6.17 5.67 -5.43
CA ILE A 61 -5.86 5.55 -6.87
C ILE A 61 -6.22 6.83 -7.63
N HIS A 62 -7.33 7.47 -7.27
CA HIS A 62 -7.79 8.69 -7.96
C HIS A 62 -7.17 9.99 -7.44
N CYS A 63 -6.35 9.97 -6.38
CA CYS A 63 -5.74 11.19 -5.86
C CYS A 63 -4.58 11.70 -6.74
N LYS A 64 -4.25 12.99 -6.58
CA LYS A 64 -3.16 13.62 -7.35
C LYS A 64 -1.80 13.06 -6.94
N ALA A 65 -1.60 12.78 -5.65
CA ALA A 65 -0.35 12.26 -5.12
C ALA A 65 0.00 10.89 -5.70
N PHE A 66 -0.98 9.99 -5.89
CA PHE A 66 -0.76 8.70 -6.50
C PHE A 66 -0.25 8.82 -7.94
N ARG A 67 -0.88 9.69 -8.75
CA ARG A 67 -0.42 9.94 -10.12
C ARG A 67 1.00 10.53 -10.19
N ARG A 68 1.41 11.29 -9.16
CA ARG A 68 2.76 11.88 -9.08
C ARG A 68 3.87 10.85 -8.82
N LEU A 69 3.53 9.65 -8.33
CA LEU A 69 4.51 8.59 -8.10
C LEU A 69 5.23 8.18 -9.39
N LYS A 70 4.60 8.32 -10.56
CA LYS A 70 5.23 8.04 -11.85
C LYS A 70 6.43 8.93 -12.17
N GLN A 71 6.54 10.09 -11.53
CA GLN A 71 7.61 11.09 -11.77
C GLN A 71 8.65 11.11 -10.63
N LYS A 72 8.58 10.16 -9.69
CA LYS A 72 9.55 10.01 -8.62
C LYS A 72 10.40 8.76 -8.88
N THR A 73 11.72 8.93 -8.85
CA THR A 73 12.65 7.81 -8.95
C THR A 73 12.61 6.95 -7.70
N GLN A 74 12.87 5.65 -7.82
CA GLN A 74 12.96 4.75 -6.67
C GLN A 74 14.31 4.91 -5.99
N VAL A 75 15.38 4.42 -6.55
CA VAL A 75 16.75 4.49 -5.99
C VAL A 75 17.70 5.15 -6.97
N PHE A 76 17.73 4.68 -8.21
CA PHE A 76 18.64 5.19 -9.23
C PHE A 76 18.00 6.34 -10.00
N LEU A 77 18.79 7.39 -10.24
CA LEU A 77 18.41 8.46 -11.17
C LEU A 77 18.38 7.84 -12.56
N SER A 78 17.22 7.91 -13.22
CA SER A 78 17.08 7.44 -14.59
C SER A 78 17.86 8.37 -15.54
N PRO A 79 19.02 7.95 -16.08
CA PRO A 79 19.79 8.84 -16.94
C PRO A 79 19.23 8.93 -18.36
N GLU A 80 18.80 7.86 -18.98
CA GLU A 80 18.16 7.82 -20.31
C GLU A 80 17.59 6.42 -20.55
N GLY A 81 16.27 6.30 -20.72
CA GLY A 81 15.60 5.04 -21.08
C GLY A 81 14.33 4.75 -20.28
N ASP A 82 13.44 3.98 -20.86
CA ASP A 82 12.09 3.68 -20.34
C ASP A 82 12.08 2.53 -19.31
N HIS A 83 13.23 1.94 -18.97
CA HIS A 83 13.31 0.71 -18.19
C HIS A 83 13.53 0.90 -16.69
N TYR A 84 13.72 2.13 -16.21
CA TYR A 84 13.95 2.38 -14.79
C TYR A 84 12.67 2.40 -13.98
N ARG A 85 12.73 1.80 -12.79
CA ARG A 85 11.60 1.77 -11.85
C ARG A 85 11.29 3.15 -11.29
N THR A 86 10.01 3.50 -11.42
CA THR A 86 9.43 4.65 -10.74
C THR A 86 8.84 4.21 -9.40
N ARG A 87 8.55 5.16 -8.49
CA ARG A 87 7.81 4.83 -7.27
C ARG A 87 6.43 4.25 -7.53
N LEU A 88 5.82 4.58 -8.66
CA LEU A 88 4.52 3.99 -9.04
C LEU A 88 4.65 2.49 -9.29
N THR A 89 5.66 2.06 -10.06
CA THR A 89 5.87 0.64 -10.33
C THR A 89 6.23 -0.13 -9.06
N HIS A 90 7.12 0.41 -8.21
CA HIS A 90 7.41 -0.15 -6.91
C HIS A 90 6.14 -0.31 -6.05
N THR A 91 5.31 0.73 -5.95
CA THR A 91 4.05 0.69 -5.18
C THR A 91 3.11 -0.41 -5.69
N LEU A 92 3.03 -0.64 -7.00
CA LEU A 92 2.23 -1.72 -7.59
C LEU A 92 2.82 -3.11 -7.27
N GLU A 93 4.12 -3.25 -7.28
CA GLU A 93 4.83 -4.50 -6.91
C GLU A 93 4.64 -4.81 -5.43
N VAL A 94 4.78 -3.84 -4.54
CA VAL A 94 4.45 -3.98 -3.11
C VAL A 94 3.00 -4.43 -2.93
N SER A 95 2.07 -3.82 -3.65
CA SER A 95 0.65 -4.19 -3.60
C SER A 95 0.42 -5.62 -4.07
N GLN A 96 1.07 -6.05 -5.15
CA GLN A 96 0.96 -7.40 -5.69
C GLN A 96 1.49 -8.44 -4.68
N ILE A 97 2.67 -8.23 -4.11
CA ILE A 97 3.28 -9.12 -3.11
C ILE A 97 2.41 -9.15 -1.85
N ALA A 98 2.03 -7.99 -1.33
CA ALA A 98 1.21 -7.88 -0.12
C ALA A 98 -0.13 -8.59 -0.25
N ARG A 99 -0.82 -8.44 -1.38
CA ARG A 99 -2.09 -9.14 -1.65
C ARG A 99 -1.90 -10.66 -1.76
N THR A 100 -0.80 -11.12 -2.35
CA THR A 100 -0.49 -12.55 -2.42
C THR A 100 -0.35 -13.13 -1.02
N ILE A 101 0.40 -12.47 -0.13
CA ILE A 101 0.56 -12.87 1.26
C ILE A 101 -0.78 -12.78 2.02
N ALA A 102 -1.52 -11.69 1.87
CA ALA A 102 -2.81 -11.48 2.53
C ALA A 102 -3.80 -12.58 2.14
N ARG A 103 -3.87 -12.95 0.86
CA ARG A 103 -4.72 -14.05 0.35
C ARG A 103 -4.32 -15.39 0.96
N ALA A 104 -3.03 -15.72 1.00
CA ALA A 104 -2.53 -16.95 1.58
C ALA A 104 -2.89 -17.07 3.08
N LEU A 105 -2.88 -15.96 3.81
CA LEU A 105 -3.22 -15.86 5.23
C LEU A 105 -4.73 -15.62 5.48
N ARG A 106 -5.55 -15.50 4.44
CA ARG A 106 -6.96 -15.13 4.50
C ARG A 106 -7.21 -13.83 5.27
N LEU A 107 -6.34 -12.82 5.07
CA LEU A 107 -6.50 -11.46 5.57
C LEU A 107 -7.32 -10.61 4.57
N ASN A 108 -7.68 -9.39 4.98
CA ASN A 108 -8.45 -8.48 4.14
C ASN A 108 -7.59 -7.88 3.02
N GLU A 109 -7.77 -8.39 1.80
CA GLU A 109 -7.01 -7.93 0.63
C GLU A 109 -7.28 -6.46 0.29
N ASP A 110 -8.52 -5.97 0.44
CA ASP A 110 -8.88 -4.58 0.14
C ASP A 110 -8.16 -3.60 1.09
N LEU A 111 -8.07 -3.93 2.38
CA LEU A 111 -7.30 -3.15 3.35
C LEU A 111 -5.80 -3.19 3.04
N THR A 112 -5.28 -4.38 2.75
CA THR A 112 -3.87 -4.58 2.39
C THR A 112 -3.50 -3.75 1.17
N GLU A 113 -4.32 -3.79 0.12
CA GLU A 113 -4.11 -3.04 -1.11
C GLU A 113 -4.17 -1.52 -0.87
N ALA A 114 -5.16 -1.05 -0.11
CA ALA A 114 -5.29 0.37 0.21
C ALA A 114 -4.06 0.92 0.94
N ILE A 115 -3.52 0.17 1.93
CA ILE A 115 -2.29 0.55 2.64
C ILE A 115 -1.09 0.54 1.68
N ALA A 116 -0.93 -0.53 0.90
CA ALA A 116 0.18 -0.69 -0.03
C ALA A 116 0.22 0.42 -1.09
N LEU A 117 -0.92 0.81 -1.65
CA LEU A 117 -0.99 1.90 -2.64
C LEU A 117 -0.72 3.28 -2.04
N ALA A 118 -0.88 3.45 -0.74
CA ALA A 118 -0.76 4.75 -0.08
C ALA A 118 0.55 4.96 0.70
N HIS A 119 1.32 3.89 0.97
CA HIS A 119 2.46 3.95 1.91
C HIS A 119 3.48 5.04 1.53
N ASP A 120 3.77 5.20 0.25
CA ASP A 120 4.82 6.06 -0.30
C ASP A 120 4.34 7.40 -0.92
N LEU A 121 3.06 7.78 -0.74
CA LEU A 121 2.50 9.01 -1.34
C LEU A 121 3.26 10.29 -0.94
N GLY A 122 3.79 10.31 0.28
CA GLY A 122 4.56 11.43 0.83
C GLY A 122 6.06 11.38 0.56
N HIS A 123 6.55 10.39 -0.16
CA HIS A 123 8.00 10.27 -0.40
C HIS A 123 8.54 11.42 -1.24
N THR A 124 9.78 11.82 -0.94
CA THR A 124 10.45 12.95 -1.59
C THR A 124 10.99 12.58 -2.97
N PRO A 125 11.25 13.56 -3.87
CA PRO A 125 12.17 13.35 -4.98
C PRO A 125 13.53 12.87 -4.48
N PHE A 126 14.23 12.08 -5.27
CA PHE A 126 15.54 11.50 -4.93
C PHE A 126 15.53 10.50 -3.76
N GLY A 127 14.39 9.85 -3.50
CA GLY A 127 14.26 8.78 -2.51
C GLY A 127 14.76 9.17 -1.11
N HIS A 128 15.45 8.27 -0.44
CA HIS A 128 15.99 8.50 0.90
C HIS A 128 17.08 9.59 0.96
N ALA A 129 17.77 9.88 -0.14
CA ALA A 129 18.72 10.99 -0.17
C ALA A 129 18.00 12.34 -0.01
N GLY A 130 16.87 12.51 -0.74
CA GLY A 130 16.00 13.68 -0.58
C GLY A 130 15.37 13.77 0.81
N GLU A 131 14.94 12.65 1.37
CA GLU A 131 14.40 12.57 2.74
C GLU A 131 15.45 13.02 3.77
N ARG A 132 16.68 12.51 3.69
CA ARG A 132 17.78 12.95 4.59
C ARG A 132 18.07 14.44 4.47
N ALA A 133 18.05 14.99 3.25
CA ALA A 133 18.25 16.42 3.04
C ALA A 133 17.13 17.24 3.68
N LEU A 134 15.87 16.90 3.42
CA LEU A 134 14.74 17.58 4.03
C LEU A 134 14.67 17.44 5.54
N ASN A 135 15.03 16.26 6.07
CA ASN A 135 15.07 16.03 7.51
C ASN A 135 16.05 16.97 8.25
N ARG A 136 17.14 17.39 7.58
CA ARG A 136 18.10 18.37 8.12
C ARG A 136 17.60 19.81 8.01
N LEU A 137 16.81 20.11 6.99
CA LEU A 137 16.39 21.48 6.66
C LEU A 137 15.04 21.87 7.29
N CYS A 138 14.14 20.89 7.48
CA CYS A 138 12.82 21.16 8.03
C CYS A 138 12.87 21.31 9.55
N PRO A 139 12.31 22.38 10.13
CA PRO A 139 12.10 22.46 11.57
C PRO A 139 11.25 21.27 12.05
N GLY A 140 11.75 20.52 13.01
CA GLY A 140 11.09 19.30 13.51
C GLY A 140 11.39 18.02 12.69
N GLY A 141 12.21 18.12 11.65
CA GLY A 141 12.57 16.98 10.80
C GLY A 141 11.56 16.68 9.70
N PHE A 142 11.84 15.64 8.92
CA PHE A 142 10.99 15.16 7.83
C PHE A 142 11.06 13.64 7.73
N LYS A 143 9.91 13.00 7.67
CA LYS A 143 9.79 11.55 7.44
C LYS A 143 8.69 11.27 6.42
N HIS A 144 9.01 10.46 5.41
CA HIS A 144 8.10 10.20 4.29
C HIS A 144 6.76 9.59 4.72
N TYR A 145 6.76 8.71 5.72
CA TYR A 145 5.53 8.06 6.21
C TYR A 145 4.62 9.05 6.95
N GLU A 146 5.16 9.99 7.72
CA GLU A 146 4.40 11.08 8.33
C GLU A 146 3.86 12.03 7.25
N GLN A 147 4.68 12.32 6.25
CA GLN A 147 4.26 13.11 5.09
C GLN A 147 3.21 12.38 4.25
N SER A 148 3.25 11.04 4.12
CA SER A 148 2.20 10.28 3.45
C SER A 148 0.84 10.46 4.15
N VAL A 149 0.82 10.37 5.47
CA VAL A 149 -0.39 10.67 6.25
C VAL A 149 -0.84 12.12 6.05
N ARG A 150 0.09 13.09 6.10
CA ARG A 150 -0.24 14.50 5.86
C ARG A 150 -0.82 14.74 4.46
N VAL A 151 -0.28 14.09 3.44
CA VAL A 151 -0.80 14.16 2.06
C VAL A 151 -2.25 13.73 2.02
N VAL A 152 -2.57 12.56 2.54
CA VAL A 152 -3.93 11.99 2.45
C VAL A 152 -4.93 12.62 3.41
N THR A 153 -4.46 13.27 4.49
CA THR A 153 -5.35 13.90 5.47
C THR A 153 -5.54 15.40 5.29
N LYS A 154 -4.55 16.10 4.71
CA LYS A 154 -4.52 17.55 4.70
C LYS A 154 -4.23 18.20 3.35
N LEU A 155 -3.57 17.52 2.40
CA LEU A 155 -3.12 18.17 1.16
C LEU A 155 -3.98 17.82 -0.05
N GLU A 156 -4.49 16.60 -0.12
CA GLU A 156 -5.38 16.19 -1.21
C GLU A 156 -6.76 16.89 -1.14
N LYS A 157 -7.44 16.92 -2.27
CA LYS A 157 -8.76 17.54 -2.42
C LYS A 157 -8.81 18.97 -1.89
N ASP A 158 -7.83 19.76 -2.31
CA ASP A 158 -7.74 21.19 -2.00
C ASP A 158 -7.78 21.50 -0.48
N GLY A 159 -7.11 20.62 0.30
CA GLY A 159 -6.97 20.78 1.74
C GLY A 159 -7.95 19.97 2.60
N SER A 160 -8.97 19.35 2.01
CA SER A 160 -9.96 18.56 2.76
C SER A 160 -9.52 17.13 3.06
N GLY A 161 -8.48 16.64 2.38
CA GLY A 161 -7.99 15.28 2.51
C GLY A 161 -8.89 14.22 1.89
N LEU A 162 -8.44 12.97 1.97
CA LEU A 162 -9.17 11.82 1.40
C LEU A 162 -10.19 11.21 2.37
N ASN A 163 -10.15 11.55 3.65
CA ASN A 163 -10.98 10.98 4.70
C ASN A 163 -10.93 9.45 4.72
N LEU A 164 -9.71 8.90 4.81
CA LEU A 164 -9.46 7.45 4.86
C LEU A 164 -9.82 6.88 6.25
N THR A 165 -10.03 5.57 6.31
CA THR A 165 -10.24 4.86 7.58
C THR A 165 -9.00 4.87 8.45
N TRP A 166 -9.21 4.72 9.76
CA TRP A 166 -8.13 4.68 10.73
C TRP A 166 -7.11 3.57 10.43
N GLU A 167 -7.55 2.40 10.01
CA GLU A 167 -6.72 1.23 9.70
C GLU A 167 -5.75 1.53 8.57
N VAL A 168 -6.21 2.18 7.52
CA VAL A 168 -5.37 2.60 6.39
C VAL A 168 -4.34 3.63 6.85
N LEU A 169 -4.73 4.65 7.62
CA LEU A 169 -3.81 5.67 8.15
C LEU A 169 -2.77 5.05 9.09
N ASN A 170 -3.17 4.12 9.97
CA ASN A 170 -2.26 3.39 10.84
C ASN A 170 -1.26 2.56 10.02
N GLY A 171 -1.72 1.83 9.00
CA GLY A 171 -0.85 1.07 8.11
C GLY A 171 0.17 1.95 7.38
N ILE A 172 -0.24 3.13 6.89
CA ILE A 172 0.64 4.09 6.22
C ILE A 172 1.75 4.58 7.17
N VAL A 173 1.41 4.99 8.40
CA VAL A 173 2.40 5.58 9.31
C VAL A 173 3.37 4.56 9.89
N THR A 174 3.00 3.28 9.91
CA THR A 174 3.79 2.21 10.55
C THR A 174 4.43 1.22 9.56
N HIS A 175 4.41 1.51 8.25
CA HIS A 175 4.97 0.59 7.25
C HIS A 175 6.50 0.49 7.31
N THR A 176 7.19 1.47 7.90
CA THR A 176 8.65 1.48 8.04
C THR A 176 9.13 0.85 9.36
N ARG A 177 10.38 1.14 9.74
CA ARG A 177 10.97 0.73 11.03
C ARG A 177 10.28 1.45 12.19
N GLY A 178 10.21 0.79 13.34
CA GLY A 178 9.59 1.32 14.56
C GLY A 178 8.39 0.50 14.99
N GLU A 179 7.31 1.16 15.38
CA GLU A 179 6.10 0.50 15.84
C GLU A 179 5.47 -0.40 14.76
N TRP A 180 4.86 -1.49 15.21
CA TRP A 180 4.12 -2.37 14.34
C TRP A 180 2.72 -1.83 14.07
N ALA A 181 2.24 -2.02 12.83
CA ALA A 181 0.85 -1.77 12.52
C ALA A 181 -0.08 -2.54 13.47
N ALA A 182 -1.18 -1.91 13.85
CA ALA A 182 -2.20 -2.54 14.68
C ALA A 182 -2.88 -3.72 13.98
N THR A 183 -3.05 -3.62 12.65
CA THR A 183 -3.66 -4.66 11.83
C THR A 183 -2.61 -5.62 11.26
N ARG A 184 -3.02 -6.88 11.02
CA ARG A 184 -2.14 -7.86 10.36
C ARG A 184 -1.85 -7.46 8.91
N GLU A 185 -2.82 -6.88 8.25
CA GLU A 185 -2.72 -6.35 6.88
C GLU A 185 -1.62 -5.29 6.78
N GLY A 186 -1.57 -4.34 7.70
CA GLY A 186 -0.50 -3.33 7.74
C GLY A 186 0.89 -3.94 7.99
N ARG A 187 0.97 -5.01 8.80
CA ARG A 187 2.23 -5.76 8.99
C ARG A 187 2.67 -6.48 7.73
N VAL A 188 1.73 -7.07 7.00
CA VAL A 188 2.00 -7.70 5.70
C VAL A 188 2.57 -6.69 4.71
N VAL A 189 2.01 -5.48 4.64
CA VAL A 189 2.52 -4.43 3.74
C VAL A 189 3.97 -4.08 4.08
N ARG A 190 4.33 -3.97 5.36
CA ARG A 190 5.71 -3.71 5.77
C ARG A 190 6.68 -4.80 5.29
N PHE A 191 6.31 -6.08 5.37
CA PHE A 191 7.13 -7.17 4.84
C PHE A 191 7.20 -7.14 3.31
N ALA A 192 6.07 -6.89 2.66
CA ALA A 192 6.01 -6.83 1.20
C ALA A 192 6.87 -5.69 0.62
N ASP A 193 6.89 -4.54 1.29
CA ASP A 193 7.75 -3.41 0.93
C ASP A 193 9.24 -3.80 1.02
N HIS A 194 9.65 -4.45 2.12
CA HIS A 194 11.03 -4.95 2.25
C HIS A 194 11.39 -5.99 1.18
N ILE A 195 10.50 -6.93 0.87
CA ILE A 195 10.72 -7.95 -0.17
C ILE A 195 10.87 -7.28 -1.55
N ALA A 196 9.95 -6.38 -1.89
CA ALA A 196 10.00 -5.63 -3.14
C ALA A 196 11.31 -4.83 -3.24
N TYR A 197 11.65 -4.08 -2.20
CA TYR A 197 12.87 -3.27 -2.14
C TYR A 197 14.12 -4.11 -2.36
N MET A 198 14.30 -5.21 -1.62
CA MET A 198 15.48 -6.06 -1.75
C MET A 198 15.63 -6.65 -3.16
N ASN A 199 14.56 -7.19 -3.72
CA ASN A 199 14.61 -7.80 -5.06
C ASN A 199 14.95 -6.78 -6.14
N HIS A 200 14.39 -5.58 -6.02
CA HIS A 200 14.53 -4.57 -7.06
C HIS A 200 15.86 -3.85 -7.01
N ASP A 201 16.36 -3.53 -5.81
CA ASP A 201 17.64 -2.86 -5.66
C ASP A 201 18.79 -3.75 -6.12
N ILE A 202 18.71 -5.07 -5.89
CA ILE A 202 19.70 -6.03 -6.40
C ILE A 202 19.66 -6.02 -7.94
N GLU A 203 18.49 -6.13 -8.57
CA GLU A 203 18.37 -6.14 -10.03
C GLU A 203 18.85 -4.83 -10.67
N ASP A 204 18.43 -3.70 -10.10
CA ASP A 204 18.83 -2.38 -10.59
C ASP A 204 20.35 -2.16 -10.39
N ALA A 205 20.94 -2.64 -9.29
CA ALA A 205 22.38 -2.59 -9.05
C ALA A 205 23.16 -3.47 -10.02
N VAL A 206 22.65 -4.66 -10.36
CA VAL A 206 23.25 -5.54 -11.38
C VAL A 206 23.15 -4.90 -12.76
N THR A 207 21.99 -4.36 -13.12
CA THR A 207 21.78 -3.67 -14.41
C THR A 207 22.66 -2.43 -14.55
N ALA A 208 22.86 -1.70 -13.47
CA ALA A 208 23.75 -0.54 -13.43
C ALA A 208 25.25 -0.90 -13.37
N GLY A 209 25.61 -2.20 -13.30
CA GLY A 209 26.99 -2.66 -13.20
C GLY A 209 27.67 -2.35 -11.86
N VAL A 210 26.91 -2.01 -10.84
CA VAL A 210 27.40 -1.73 -9.47
C VAL A 210 27.57 -3.02 -8.67
N LEU A 211 26.76 -4.03 -8.95
CA LEU A 211 26.79 -5.36 -8.34
C LEU A 211 26.84 -6.42 -9.44
N ARG A 212 27.50 -7.54 -9.19
CA ARG A 212 27.45 -8.74 -10.04
C ARG A 212 26.67 -9.83 -9.32
N ASN A 213 26.00 -10.71 -10.04
CA ASN A 213 25.28 -11.84 -9.44
C ASN A 213 26.19 -12.74 -8.57
N GLU A 214 27.46 -12.82 -8.93
CA GLU A 214 28.49 -13.58 -8.22
C GLU A 214 28.89 -12.95 -6.87
N ASP A 215 28.61 -11.67 -6.67
CA ASP A 215 28.88 -10.95 -5.42
C ASP A 215 27.81 -11.23 -4.35
N ILE A 216 26.68 -11.88 -4.73
CA ILE A 216 25.62 -12.27 -3.79
C ILE A 216 26.06 -13.56 -3.08
N PRO A 217 26.10 -13.58 -1.72
CA PRO A 217 26.55 -14.76 -0.99
C PRO A 217 25.71 -16.01 -1.32
N ALA A 218 26.40 -17.12 -1.60
CA ALA A 218 25.76 -18.39 -1.95
C ALA A 218 24.79 -18.90 -0.87
N GLU A 219 25.04 -18.57 0.39
CA GLU A 219 24.15 -18.87 1.53
C GLU A 219 22.78 -18.22 1.37
N ILE A 220 22.71 -17.00 0.82
CA ILE A 220 21.48 -16.28 0.57
C ILE A 220 20.76 -16.89 -0.64
N THR A 221 21.46 -17.11 -1.74
CA THR A 221 20.86 -17.66 -2.96
C THR A 221 20.39 -19.11 -2.80
N SER A 222 21.02 -19.88 -1.90
CA SER A 222 20.58 -21.25 -1.59
C SER A 222 19.24 -21.32 -0.84
N VAL A 223 18.86 -20.25 -0.14
CA VAL A 223 17.62 -20.18 0.65
C VAL A 223 16.51 -19.42 -0.08
N LEU A 224 16.87 -18.31 -0.72
CA LEU A 224 15.90 -17.40 -1.36
C LEU A 224 15.77 -17.61 -2.88
N GLY A 225 16.58 -18.51 -3.44
CA GLY A 225 16.67 -18.68 -4.89
C GLY A 225 17.64 -17.70 -5.55
N SER A 226 17.93 -17.97 -6.82
CA SER A 226 18.81 -17.15 -7.67
C SER A 226 18.04 -16.31 -8.71
N THR A 227 16.75 -16.49 -8.77
CA THR A 227 15.85 -15.81 -9.71
C THR A 227 14.61 -15.26 -9.01
N LYS A 228 13.94 -14.30 -9.66
CA LYS A 228 12.67 -13.72 -9.15
C LYS A 228 11.51 -14.73 -9.04
N SER A 229 11.62 -15.87 -9.71
CA SER A 229 10.56 -16.88 -9.80
C SER A 229 10.71 -17.97 -8.74
N GLU A 230 11.87 -18.04 -8.07
CA GLU A 230 12.14 -18.94 -6.95
C GLU A 230 11.76 -18.28 -5.63
#